data_aa029e425bac1aad42b9cf30e7099cd5
#
_entry.id   aa029e425bac1aad42b9cf30e7099cd5
#
_cell.length_a   1.000
_cell.length_b   1.000
_cell.length_c   1.000
_cell.angle_alpha   90.00
_cell.angle_beta   90.00
_cell.angle_gamma   90.00
#
_symmetry.space_group_name_H-M   'P 1'
#
loop_
_entity.id
_entity.type
_entity.pdbx_description
1 polymer ?
#
loop_
_entity_poly.entity_id
_entity_poly.type
_entity_poly.pdbx_seq_one_letter_code
_entity_poly.pdbx_strand_id
1 'polypeptide(L)'
;MPSSRKDFPLKTTKMATLEEVPLTVSGGGDSQDEAADTASAEGSSPSPKNSTPGSGQASLLDSGEDFEMLNNEDEEEWLDVLGNGGLRKKVLEAGKGLDSRPRKGQNVRIHLKTSLADGTVVEEEPNLSFTLGDGDVIQALDLTVQLMEMEERAQVQTEAKYAYGAMGSTAPSVPPNADLTLDLRLLEVTDAPDLELLTPPERIALADRKRERGNVYYQRGEYAFAVNSYGIALQVTESSSKVDISAQEEAELLDVKVKCLNNMAAAQLKLDHLEAALRSCVSVLAHQPDNVKALFRKGKVLALQGEYTEAIRDLKSALKLEPSNKTIHAELSKLVKKHSEHKGAEQAMYKKMLGNPSPAIPQKHRGKSSWSVSWKWLFGATAVAIGGVALSVVIAARN
;
A
#
# COMPACT_ATOMS: atom_id res chain seq x y z
N MET A 1 26.09 -27.96 43.83
CA MET A 1 25.55 -26.61 44.00
C MET A 1 25.04 -26.13 42.65
N PRO A 2 23.73 -26.02 42.39
CA PRO A 2 23.19 -25.60 41.11
C PRO A 2 23.16 -24.08 41.02
N SER A 3 23.69 -23.53 39.90
CA SER A 3 23.69 -22.13 39.55
C SER A 3 22.28 -21.67 39.18
N SER A 4 21.79 -20.72 39.93
CA SER A 4 20.50 -20.08 39.73
C SER A 4 20.57 -19.17 38.49
N ARG A 5 19.91 -19.54 37.39
CA ARG A 5 19.57 -18.63 36.29
C ARG A 5 18.44 -17.73 36.77
N LYS A 6 18.72 -16.46 36.86
CA LYS A 6 17.70 -15.44 37.06
C LYS A 6 17.05 -15.16 35.69
N ASP A 7 15.85 -15.67 35.52
CA ASP A 7 14.96 -15.28 34.42
C ASP A 7 14.52 -13.84 34.63
N PHE A 8 15.00 -12.94 33.76
CA PHE A 8 14.44 -11.62 33.62
C PHE A 8 13.16 -11.70 32.77
N PRO A 9 12.02 -11.26 33.25
CA PRO A 9 10.82 -11.18 32.43
C PRO A 9 11.02 -10.08 31.39
N LEU A 10 11.03 -10.47 30.11
CA LEU A 10 10.80 -9.59 28.99
C LEU A 10 9.45 -8.88 29.23
N LYS A 11 9.48 -7.62 29.59
CA LYS A 11 8.29 -6.76 29.53
C LYS A 11 7.91 -6.63 28.06
N THR A 12 7.05 -7.51 27.60
CA THR A 12 6.26 -7.32 26.42
C THR A 12 5.41 -6.07 26.69
N THR A 13 5.83 -4.93 26.19
CA THR A 13 4.95 -3.78 26.02
C THR A 13 3.80 -4.29 25.16
N LYS A 14 2.61 -4.42 25.75
CA LYS A 14 1.39 -4.69 25.01
C LYS A 14 1.18 -3.52 24.07
N MET A 15 1.73 -3.57 22.87
CA MET A 15 1.18 -2.82 21.75
C MET A 15 -0.28 -3.21 21.67
N ALA A 16 -1.18 -2.23 21.76
CA ALA A 16 -2.59 -2.46 21.55
C ALA A 16 -2.72 -3.23 20.23
N THR A 17 -3.35 -4.40 20.29
CA THR A 17 -3.62 -5.22 19.11
C THR A 17 -4.39 -4.35 18.13
N LEU A 18 -3.69 -3.83 17.12
CA LEU A 18 -4.29 -3.07 16.04
C LEU A 18 -5.08 -4.08 15.22
N GLU A 19 -6.41 -4.00 15.36
CA GLU A 19 -7.32 -4.82 14.59
C GLU A 19 -7.06 -4.68 13.09
N GLU A 20 -7.42 -5.69 12.31
CA GLU A 20 -7.36 -5.66 10.85
C GLU A 20 -8.01 -4.39 10.29
N VAL A 21 -7.45 -3.87 9.19
CA VAL A 21 -7.98 -2.70 8.47
C VAL A 21 -9.47 -2.85 8.19
N PRO A 22 -10.33 -1.92 8.64
CA PRO A 22 -11.79 -2.03 8.56
C PRO A 22 -12.30 -2.03 7.12
N LEU A 23 -13.51 -2.55 6.93
CA LEU A 23 -14.20 -2.54 5.63
C LEU A 23 -14.61 -1.13 5.19
N THR A 24 -14.84 -0.24 6.15
CA THR A 24 -15.31 1.12 5.86
C THR A 24 -14.18 1.99 5.37
N VAL A 25 -14.28 2.41 4.12
CA VAL A 25 -13.52 3.53 3.58
C VAL A 25 -14.36 4.77 3.87
N SER A 26 -13.88 5.70 4.68
CA SER A 26 -14.51 7.01 4.86
C SER A 26 -14.71 7.64 3.48
N GLY A 27 -15.94 7.91 3.10
CA GLY A 27 -16.25 8.66 1.89
C GLY A 27 -15.67 10.04 2.02
N GLY A 28 -14.71 10.39 1.16
CA GLY A 28 -14.34 11.78 0.94
C GLY A 28 -15.56 12.53 0.43
N GLY A 29 -15.88 13.66 1.07
CA GLY A 29 -16.99 14.50 0.68
C GLY A 29 -16.85 14.99 -0.76
N ASP A 30 -17.96 14.95 -1.50
CA ASP A 30 -18.11 15.65 -2.76
C ASP A 30 -17.99 17.16 -2.49
N SER A 31 -16.85 17.75 -2.78
CA SER A 31 -16.73 19.18 -3.02
C SER A 31 -17.04 19.41 -4.50
N GLN A 32 -18.15 20.08 -4.71
CA GLN A 32 -18.51 20.70 -5.98
C GLN A 32 -17.47 21.78 -6.30
N ASP A 33 -16.71 21.60 -7.36
CA ASP A 33 -15.98 22.70 -8.01
C ASP A 33 -16.74 23.12 -9.25
N GLU A 34 -17.27 24.35 -9.15
CA GLU A 34 -17.80 25.11 -10.27
C GLU A 34 -16.69 25.44 -11.26
N ALA A 35 -17.03 25.28 -12.54
CA ALA A 35 -16.22 25.68 -13.66
C ALA A 35 -16.08 27.21 -13.73
N ALA A 36 -14.86 27.70 -13.93
CA ALA A 36 -14.57 29.01 -14.49
C ALA A 36 -13.56 28.87 -15.62
N ASP A 37 -14.10 29.12 -16.80
CA ASP A 37 -13.45 29.28 -18.09
C ASP A 37 -12.59 30.55 -18.10
N THR A 38 -11.36 30.54 -18.60
CA THR A 38 -10.79 31.62 -19.44
C THR A 38 -9.40 31.30 -19.98
N ALA A 39 -9.34 31.26 -21.32
CA ALA A 39 -8.38 31.90 -22.25
C ALA A 39 -6.87 31.69 -22.16
N SER A 40 -6.40 31.04 -23.20
CA SER A 40 -5.16 31.16 -24.01
C SER A 40 -4.21 32.35 -23.80
N ALA A 41 -2.92 32.09 -23.75
CA ALA A 41 -1.88 32.86 -24.46
C ALA A 41 -0.59 32.05 -24.65
N GLU A 42 -0.15 31.97 -25.89
CA GLU A 42 1.12 31.45 -26.38
C GLU A 42 2.31 32.34 -25.93
N GLY A 43 3.50 31.73 -25.77
CA GLY A 43 4.73 32.48 -25.52
C GLY A 43 5.97 31.61 -25.60
N SER A 44 6.57 31.59 -26.74
CA SER A 44 7.80 30.97 -27.22
C SER A 44 9.03 31.13 -26.33
N SER A 45 9.84 30.07 -26.33
CA SER A 45 11.25 30.02 -25.91
C SER A 45 12.18 30.88 -26.79
N PRO A 46 13.35 31.27 -26.28
CA PRO A 46 14.58 30.96 -27.01
C PRO A 46 15.74 30.49 -26.13
N SER A 47 16.52 29.56 -26.65
CA SER A 47 17.83 29.11 -26.17
C SER A 47 18.92 30.14 -26.44
N PRO A 48 19.99 30.23 -25.64
CA PRO A 48 21.16 30.95 -25.99
C PRO A 48 22.30 30.06 -26.50
N LYS A 49 22.97 30.60 -27.47
CA LYS A 49 24.13 30.05 -28.19
C LYS A 49 25.44 30.19 -27.42
N ASN A 50 26.36 29.22 -27.64
CA ASN A 50 27.78 29.23 -27.36
C ASN A 50 28.54 30.42 -27.92
N SER A 51 29.54 30.88 -27.14
CA SER A 51 30.82 31.37 -27.69
C SER A 51 31.90 31.47 -26.61
N THR A 52 33.01 30.75 -26.77
CA THR A 52 34.38 30.96 -26.26
C THR A 52 35.22 31.41 -27.45
N PRO A 53 36.49 31.92 -27.35
CA PRO A 53 37.37 32.22 -26.24
C PRO A 53 38.12 33.58 -26.37
N GLY A 54 38.87 33.93 -25.34
CA GLY A 54 39.79 35.05 -25.43
C GLY A 54 40.84 35.05 -24.32
N SER A 55 42.07 34.73 -24.66
CA SER A 55 43.28 34.81 -23.86
C SER A 55 43.72 36.25 -23.58
N GLY A 56 44.22 36.51 -22.39
CA GLY A 56 44.88 37.78 -22.07
C GLY A 56 45.69 37.67 -20.77
N GLN A 57 46.99 37.66 -20.89
CA GLN A 57 48.00 37.66 -19.83
C GLN A 57 48.22 39.04 -19.20
N ALA A 58 48.80 39.01 -18.00
CA ALA A 58 49.61 39.97 -17.25
C ALA A 58 48.83 41.08 -16.52
N SER A 59 49.10 41.40 -15.27
CA SER A 59 50.44 41.64 -14.63
C SER A 59 50.19 41.86 -13.11
N LEU A 60 51.21 41.55 -12.35
CA LEU A 60 51.51 41.85 -10.95
C LEU A 60 51.17 43.28 -10.51
N LEU A 61 50.45 43.42 -9.34
CA LEU A 61 50.86 44.45 -8.35
C LEU A 61 50.42 43.93 -6.95
N ASP A 62 51.46 43.81 -6.17
CA ASP A 62 51.52 43.63 -4.72
C ASP A 62 50.76 44.75 -4.00
N SER A 63 49.84 44.41 -3.13
CA SER A 63 49.44 45.18 -1.96
C SER A 63 48.97 44.23 -0.89
N GLY A 64 49.83 43.99 0.12
CA GLY A 64 49.48 43.26 1.32
C GLY A 64 48.35 43.97 2.03
N GLU A 65 47.23 43.30 2.11
CA GLU A 65 46.22 43.51 3.14
C GLU A 65 46.11 42.18 3.87
N ASP A 66 46.42 42.25 5.17
CA ASP A 66 46.23 41.17 6.12
C ASP A 66 44.76 40.73 6.07
N PHE A 67 44.50 39.64 5.35
CA PHE A 67 43.25 38.91 5.48
C PHE A 67 43.35 38.18 6.81
N GLU A 68 42.86 38.86 7.88
CA GLU A 68 42.47 38.14 9.10
C GLU A 68 41.54 37.02 8.63
N MET A 69 42.05 35.79 8.60
CA MET A 69 41.22 34.60 8.63
C MET A 69 40.42 34.67 9.94
N LEU A 70 39.21 35.21 9.84
CA LEU A 70 38.18 34.94 10.83
C LEU A 70 37.98 33.44 10.77
N ASN A 71 38.69 32.73 11.64
CA ASN A 71 38.36 31.39 12.04
C ASN A 71 36.95 31.43 12.62
N ASN A 72 35.93 31.17 11.76
CA ASN A 72 34.63 30.75 12.22
C ASN A 72 34.77 29.30 12.69
N GLU A 73 35.40 29.12 13.86
CA GLU A 73 35.57 27.81 14.54
C GLU A 73 34.28 27.26 15.14
N ASP A 74 33.14 27.93 14.93
CA ASP A 74 31.85 27.53 15.56
C ASP A 74 30.66 27.42 14.60
N GLU A 75 30.82 27.32 13.29
CA GLU A 75 29.76 26.85 12.43
C GLU A 75 29.67 25.32 12.56
N GLU A 76 28.93 24.90 13.58
CA GLU A 76 28.50 23.52 13.78
C GLU A 76 27.98 22.94 12.44
N GLU A 77 28.77 22.06 11.83
CA GLU A 77 28.50 21.56 10.47
C GLU A 77 27.31 20.62 10.44
N TRP A 78 26.14 21.14 10.12
CA TRP A 78 24.93 20.35 9.87
C TRP A 78 24.91 19.77 8.47
N LEU A 79 24.91 18.46 8.36
CA LEU A 79 24.68 17.77 7.11
C LEU A 79 23.19 17.77 6.75
N ASP A 80 22.80 18.41 5.66
CA ASP A 80 21.47 18.25 5.10
C ASP A 80 21.37 16.89 4.37
N VAL A 81 20.63 15.93 4.98
CA VAL A 81 20.55 14.54 4.52
C VAL A 81 19.88 14.42 3.14
N LEU A 82 18.95 15.31 2.84
CA LEU A 82 18.13 15.25 1.62
C LEU A 82 18.32 16.46 0.69
N GLY A 83 19.14 17.45 1.09
CA GLY A 83 19.39 18.66 0.31
C GLY A 83 18.21 19.64 0.26
N ASN A 84 17.23 19.51 1.17
CA ASN A 84 16.01 20.36 1.21
C ASN A 84 15.78 21.02 2.59
N GLY A 85 16.74 20.92 3.50
CA GLY A 85 16.69 21.49 4.85
C GLY A 85 15.79 20.77 5.85
N GLY A 86 14.95 19.84 5.39
CA GLY A 86 13.91 19.21 6.22
C GLY A 86 14.39 18.04 7.08
N LEU A 87 15.60 17.55 6.84
CA LEU A 87 16.26 16.50 7.63
C LEU A 87 17.76 16.82 7.72
N ARG A 88 18.20 17.20 8.90
CA ARG A 88 19.60 17.62 9.13
C ARG A 88 20.22 16.78 10.24
N LYS A 89 21.47 16.36 10.04
CA LYS A 89 22.27 15.57 10.96
C LYS A 89 23.51 16.35 11.40
N LYS A 90 23.83 16.33 12.68
CA LYS A 90 25.07 16.84 13.27
C LYS A 90 25.73 15.72 14.05
N VAL A 91 27.02 15.46 13.79
CA VAL A 91 27.80 14.50 14.57
C VAL A 91 28.23 15.14 15.88
N LEU A 92 27.90 14.49 17.00
CA LEU A 92 28.32 14.92 18.34
C LEU A 92 29.56 14.16 18.80
N GLU A 93 29.62 12.86 18.52
CA GLU A 93 30.76 11.98 18.79
C GLU A 93 31.04 11.15 17.54
N ALA A 94 32.25 11.19 17.03
CA ALA A 94 32.66 10.44 15.84
C ALA A 94 32.59 8.93 16.07
N GLY A 95 32.25 8.17 15.03
CA GLY A 95 32.21 6.71 15.05
C GLY A 95 33.52 6.05 14.65
N LYS A 96 33.44 4.78 14.25
CA LYS A 96 34.58 3.92 13.89
C LYS A 96 35.02 4.04 12.42
N GLY A 97 34.59 5.06 11.72
CA GLY A 97 34.95 5.34 10.32
C GLY A 97 33.91 4.85 9.32
N LEU A 98 34.03 5.34 8.08
CA LEU A 98 33.06 5.18 7.02
C LEU A 98 32.73 3.73 6.65
N ASP A 99 33.70 2.82 6.77
CA ASP A 99 33.51 1.40 6.45
C ASP A 99 32.60 0.69 7.45
N SER A 100 32.32 1.32 8.62
CA SER A 100 31.45 0.77 9.66
C SER A 100 29.98 1.17 9.49
N ARG A 101 29.63 1.90 8.42
CA ARG A 101 28.26 2.33 8.15
C ARG A 101 27.36 1.16 7.80
N PRO A 102 26.16 1.08 8.40
CA PRO A 102 25.24 0.03 8.09
C PRO A 102 24.69 0.13 6.66
N ARG A 103 24.37 -1.01 6.08
CA ARG A 103 23.77 -1.13 4.76
C ARG A 103 22.28 -1.42 4.88
N LYS A 104 21.52 -1.01 3.85
CA LYS A 104 20.11 -1.38 3.74
C LYS A 104 19.95 -2.90 3.84
N GLY A 105 18.97 -3.36 4.62
CA GLY A 105 18.69 -4.77 4.90
C GLY A 105 19.39 -5.30 6.15
N GLN A 106 20.37 -4.59 6.72
CA GLN A 106 20.98 -5.01 7.99
C GLN A 106 20.09 -4.61 9.18
N ASN A 107 20.17 -5.39 10.25
CA ASN A 107 19.58 -5.05 11.53
C ASN A 107 20.50 -4.10 12.29
N VAL A 108 19.92 -3.03 12.77
CA VAL A 108 20.62 -2.05 13.60
C VAL A 108 20.00 -1.96 14.98
N ARG A 109 20.82 -1.65 15.97
CA ARG A 109 20.38 -1.32 17.32
C ARG A 109 20.92 0.05 17.70
N ILE A 110 20.02 0.94 18.10
CA ILE A 110 20.35 2.32 18.46
C ILE A 110 19.85 2.66 19.85
N HIS A 111 20.51 3.63 20.50
CA HIS A 111 19.89 4.41 21.56
C HIS A 111 19.21 5.60 20.90
N LEU A 112 17.93 5.82 21.21
CA LEU A 112 17.11 6.90 20.69
C LEU A 112 16.55 7.73 21.85
N LYS A 113 16.68 9.06 21.75
CA LYS A 113 15.92 10.00 22.56
C LYS A 113 15.26 11.02 21.64
N THR A 114 13.94 11.10 21.70
CA THR A 114 13.12 11.98 20.87
C THR A 114 12.59 13.14 21.71
N SER A 115 12.77 14.36 21.23
CA SER A 115 12.29 15.58 21.86
C SER A 115 11.51 16.44 20.89
N LEU A 116 10.50 17.17 21.39
CA LEU A 116 9.81 18.24 20.66
C LEU A 116 10.72 19.47 20.55
N ALA A 117 10.29 20.45 19.74
CA ALA A 117 11.02 21.71 19.54
C ALA A 117 11.18 22.54 20.84
N ASP A 118 10.28 22.36 21.81
CA ASP A 118 10.36 22.98 23.13
C ASP A 118 11.30 22.26 24.13
N GLY A 119 11.94 21.18 23.71
CA GLY A 119 12.82 20.34 24.52
C GLY A 119 12.09 19.27 25.34
N THR A 120 10.78 19.15 25.23
CA THR A 120 10.01 18.11 25.93
C THR A 120 10.37 16.73 25.35
N VAL A 121 10.89 15.83 26.18
CA VAL A 121 11.21 14.45 25.80
C VAL A 121 9.91 13.66 25.70
N VAL A 122 9.65 13.08 24.52
CA VAL A 122 8.44 12.27 24.23
C VAL A 122 8.72 10.79 24.21
N GLU A 123 9.98 10.40 23.95
CA GLU A 123 10.39 8.99 23.87
C GLU A 123 11.87 8.85 24.23
N GLU A 124 12.21 7.79 24.94
CA GLU A 124 13.59 7.38 25.17
C GLU A 124 13.66 5.86 25.15
N GLU A 125 14.31 5.32 24.08
CA GLU A 125 14.47 3.89 23.86
C GLU A 125 15.96 3.53 23.82
N PRO A 126 16.48 2.90 24.88
CA PRO A 126 17.92 2.63 25.00
C PRO A 126 18.41 1.54 24.04
N ASN A 127 17.52 0.70 23.51
CA ASN A 127 17.86 -0.45 22.66
C ASN A 127 16.81 -0.66 21.56
N LEU A 128 16.52 0.37 20.79
CA LEU A 128 15.61 0.25 19.65
C LEU A 128 16.29 -0.54 18.54
N SER A 129 15.70 -1.66 18.14
CA SER A 129 16.21 -2.51 17.06
C SER A 129 15.22 -2.55 15.90
N PHE A 130 15.74 -2.40 14.67
CA PHE A 130 14.93 -2.44 13.44
C PHE A 130 15.81 -2.84 12.24
N THR A 131 15.15 -3.24 11.14
CA THR A 131 15.83 -3.53 9.88
C THR A 131 15.88 -2.27 9.04
N LEU A 132 17.08 -1.88 8.65
CA LEU A 132 17.34 -0.64 7.93
C LEU A 132 16.76 -0.69 6.50
N GLY A 133 15.95 0.29 6.15
CA GLY A 133 15.31 0.40 4.84
C GLY A 133 13.99 -0.36 4.70
N ASP A 134 13.52 -1.03 5.75
CA ASP A 134 12.22 -1.74 5.76
C ASP A 134 11.06 -0.82 6.16
N GLY A 135 11.35 0.39 6.65
CA GLY A 135 10.33 1.31 7.16
C GLY A 135 9.74 0.88 8.51
N ASP A 136 10.50 0.17 9.33
CA ASP A 136 10.08 -0.23 10.68
C ASP A 136 9.94 0.96 11.64
N VAL A 137 10.63 2.04 11.34
CA VAL A 137 10.73 3.30 12.14
C VAL A 137 10.27 4.50 11.30
N ILE A 138 10.30 5.71 11.87
CA ILE A 138 10.07 6.95 11.11
C ILE A 138 11.18 7.14 10.07
N GLN A 139 10.84 7.80 8.94
CA GLN A 139 11.78 8.00 7.84
C GLN A 139 13.07 8.69 8.26
N ALA A 140 12.97 9.66 9.17
CA ALA A 140 14.15 10.38 9.68
C ALA A 140 15.19 9.41 10.25
N LEU A 141 14.78 8.38 11.01
CA LEU A 141 15.68 7.37 11.57
C LEU A 141 16.25 6.47 10.46
N ASP A 142 15.37 5.98 9.57
CA ASP A 142 15.75 5.04 8.52
C ASP A 142 16.77 5.63 7.53
N LEU A 143 16.62 6.93 7.23
CA LEU A 143 17.54 7.65 6.35
C LEU A 143 18.85 8.07 7.05
N THR A 144 18.75 8.54 8.29
CA THR A 144 19.92 9.08 9.00
C THR A 144 20.86 7.98 9.46
N VAL A 145 20.34 6.86 9.99
CA VAL A 145 21.18 5.76 10.52
C VAL A 145 22.03 5.13 9.42
N GLN A 146 21.59 5.12 8.15
CA GLN A 146 22.42 4.69 7.01
C GLN A 146 23.69 5.53 6.82
N LEU A 147 23.70 6.76 7.32
CA LEU A 147 24.82 7.68 7.23
C LEU A 147 25.66 7.73 8.51
N MET A 148 25.24 7.01 9.56
CA MET A 148 25.96 6.93 10.83
C MET A 148 27.05 5.86 10.79
N GLU A 149 28.13 6.14 11.47
CA GLU A 149 29.20 5.18 11.73
C GLU A 149 28.92 4.41 13.02
N MET A 150 29.53 3.22 13.15
CA MET A 150 29.41 2.41 14.37
C MET A 150 29.89 3.23 15.58
N GLU A 151 29.14 3.23 16.68
CA GLU A 151 29.35 3.98 17.91
C GLU A 151 29.21 5.50 17.78
N GLU A 152 28.91 6.02 16.60
CA GLU A 152 28.65 7.44 16.40
C GLU A 152 27.45 7.89 17.22
N ARG A 153 27.56 9.10 17.81
CA ARG A 153 26.45 9.82 18.39
C ARG A 153 26.14 11.05 17.54
N ALA A 154 24.89 11.22 17.17
CA ALA A 154 24.45 12.31 16.32
C ALA A 154 23.16 12.95 16.86
N GLN A 155 23.03 14.24 16.63
CA GLN A 155 21.77 14.96 16.77
C GLN A 155 21.12 15.11 15.39
N VAL A 156 19.80 14.88 15.31
CA VAL A 156 19.04 14.97 14.07
C VAL A 156 17.87 15.90 14.27
N GLN A 157 17.72 16.88 13.38
CA GLN A 157 16.53 17.73 13.30
C GLN A 157 15.72 17.29 12.10
N THR A 158 14.43 17.06 12.31
CA THR A 158 13.53 16.57 11.29
C THR A 158 12.21 17.31 11.30
N GLU A 159 11.75 17.69 10.10
CA GLU A 159 10.38 18.14 9.92
C GLU A 159 9.37 17.00 10.15
N ALA A 160 8.16 17.36 10.52
CA ALA A 160 7.06 16.42 10.77
C ALA A 160 6.84 15.42 9.61
N LYS A 161 7.03 15.82 8.36
CA LYS A 161 6.80 14.96 7.17
C LYS A 161 7.70 13.72 7.13
N TYR A 162 8.89 13.76 7.76
CA TYR A 162 9.79 12.60 7.87
C TYR A 162 9.66 11.87 9.20
N ALA A 163 8.77 12.33 10.06
CA ALA A 163 8.49 11.78 11.39
C ALA A 163 7.04 11.24 11.48
N TYR A 164 6.16 11.96 12.19
CA TYR A 164 4.79 11.50 12.44
C TYR A 164 3.73 12.25 11.61
N GLY A 165 4.15 13.19 10.76
CA GLY A 165 3.30 13.88 9.79
C GLY A 165 2.17 14.71 10.39
N ALA A 166 1.13 14.95 9.58
CA ALA A 166 -0.03 15.75 9.95
C ALA A 166 -0.94 15.09 11.01
N MET A 167 -0.81 13.79 11.24
CA MET A 167 -1.63 13.06 12.22
C MET A 167 -0.99 13.03 13.60
N GLY A 168 0.33 13.22 13.71
CA GLY A 168 1.06 12.99 14.95
C GLY A 168 1.06 11.52 15.37
N SER A 169 1.30 11.27 16.66
CA SER A 169 1.28 9.92 17.23
C SER A 169 0.73 9.94 18.65
N THR A 170 0.06 8.84 19.04
CA THR A 170 -0.40 8.63 20.42
C THR A 170 0.61 7.87 21.25
N ALA A 171 1.51 7.12 20.61
CA ALA A 171 2.59 6.38 21.25
C ALA A 171 3.81 6.32 20.28
N PRO A 172 4.86 7.12 20.54
CA PRO A 172 4.98 8.19 21.56
C PRO A 172 3.97 9.32 21.34
N SER A 173 3.69 10.10 22.39
CA SER A 173 2.74 11.22 22.31
C SER A 173 3.38 12.41 21.59
N VAL A 174 3.13 12.52 20.28
CA VAL A 174 3.66 13.58 19.40
C VAL A 174 2.49 14.33 18.77
N PRO A 175 2.42 15.67 18.91
CA PRO A 175 1.39 16.48 18.30
C PRO A 175 1.40 16.40 16.75
N PRO A 176 0.25 16.70 16.10
CA PRO A 176 0.20 16.87 14.66
C PRO A 176 1.17 17.95 14.16
N ASN A 177 1.86 17.68 13.04
CA ASN A 177 2.84 18.56 12.40
C ASN A 177 3.99 19.02 13.32
N ALA A 178 4.36 18.22 14.30
CA ALA A 178 5.47 18.54 15.19
C ALA A 178 6.82 18.16 14.56
N ASP A 179 7.73 19.12 14.50
CA ASP A 179 9.13 18.88 14.20
C ASP A 179 9.81 18.28 15.42
N LEU A 180 10.79 17.41 15.18
CA LEU A 180 11.47 16.66 16.23
C LEU A 180 12.98 16.89 16.23
N THR A 181 13.55 16.79 17.41
CA THR A 181 14.99 16.63 17.62
C THR A 181 15.26 15.23 18.17
N LEU A 182 16.10 14.47 17.47
CA LEU A 182 16.47 13.10 17.84
C LEU A 182 17.95 13.10 18.27
N ASP A 183 18.24 12.51 19.43
CA ASP A 183 19.61 12.18 19.89
C ASP A 183 19.79 10.68 19.66
N LEU A 184 20.71 10.32 18.79
CA LEU A 184 20.93 8.96 18.31
C LEU A 184 22.33 8.49 18.66
N ARG A 185 22.45 7.22 19.07
CA ARG A 185 23.73 6.51 19.12
C ARG A 185 23.60 5.15 18.46
N LEU A 186 24.44 4.87 17.46
CA LEU A 186 24.47 3.56 16.79
C LEU A 186 25.27 2.59 17.67
N LEU A 187 24.60 1.55 18.19
CA LEU A 187 25.16 0.61 19.15
C LEU A 187 25.65 -0.69 18.49
N GLU A 188 24.93 -1.18 17.49
CA GLU A 188 25.22 -2.48 16.87
C GLU A 188 24.67 -2.53 15.44
N VAL A 189 25.41 -3.22 14.59
CA VAL A 189 25.02 -3.55 13.21
C VAL A 189 25.24 -5.05 13.01
N THR A 190 24.18 -5.75 12.59
CA THR A 190 24.23 -7.19 12.30
C THR A 190 23.56 -7.46 10.98
N ASP A 191 23.93 -8.53 10.30
CA ASP A 191 23.21 -8.97 9.11
C ASP A 191 21.77 -9.36 9.45
N ALA A 192 20.86 -9.17 8.49
CA ALA A 192 19.49 -9.66 8.66
C ALA A 192 19.48 -11.17 8.88
N PRO A 193 18.54 -11.69 9.67
CA PRO A 193 18.43 -13.13 9.88
C PRO A 193 18.12 -13.80 8.54
N ASP A 194 18.76 -14.94 8.30
CA ASP A 194 18.42 -15.78 7.16
C ASP A 194 17.00 -16.34 7.34
N LEU A 195 16.10 -15.90 6.49
CA LEU A 195 14.68 -16.30 6.55
C LEU A 195 14.49 -17.81 6.43
N GLU A 196 15.41 -18.51 5.77
CA GLU A 196 15.34 -19.98 5.61
C GLU A 196 15.65 -20.72 6.90
N LEU A 197 16.41 -20.10 7.81
CA LEU A 197 16.83 -20.68 9.08
C LEU A 197 15.93 -20.31 10.26
N LEU A 198 15.03 -19.36 10.08
CA LEU A 198 14.09 -18.95 11.13
C LEU A 198 13.18 -20.11 11.51
N THR A 199 13.02 -20.32 12.81
CA THR A 199 11.99 -21.23 13.32
C THR A 199 10.60 -20.74 12.97
N PRO A 200 9.58 -21.64 12.82
CA PRO A 200 8.23 -21.22 12.49
C PRO A 200 7.66 -20.12 13.40
N PRO A 201 7.80 -20.19 14.75
CA PRO A 201 7.35 -19.11 15.63
C PRO A 201 8.05 -17.78 15.39
N GLU A 202 9.35 -17.79 15.13
CA GLU A 202 10.11 -16.57 14.83
C GLU A 202 9.67 -15.95 13.51
N ARG A 203 9.42 -16.78 12.50
CA ARG A 203 8.90 -16.36 11.19
C ARG A 203 7.52 -15.74 11.30
N ILE A 204 6.59 -16.38 12.03
CA ILE A 204 5.25 -15.86 12.30
C ILE A 204 5.33 -14.53 13.03
N ALA A 205 6.15 -14.43 14.07
CA ALA A 205 6.32 -13.20 14.84
C ALA A 205 6.93 -12.06 14.00
N LEU A 206 7.90 -12.37 13.12
CA LEU A 206 8.49 -11.38 12.22
C LEU A 206 7.46 -10.88 11.20
N ALA A 207 6.73 -11.79 10.55
CA ALA A 207 5.70 -11.44 9.58
C ALA A 207 4.58 -10.61 10.22
N ASP A 208 4.13 -10.98 11.41
CA ASP A 208 3.07 -10.25 12.13
C ASP A 208 3.53 -8.85 12.56
N ARG A 209 4.76 -8.70 13.03
CA ARG A 209 5.35 -7.38 13.35
C ARG A 209 5.39 -6.45 12.14
N LYS A 210 5.82 -6.96 10.96
CA LYS A 210 5.81 -6.18 9.72
C LYS A 210 4.38 -5.83 9.28
N ARG A 211 3.41 -6.75 9.45
CA ARG A 211 1.99 -6.49 9.20
C ARG A 211 1.46 -5.36 10.10
N GLU A 212 1.76 -5.42 11.39
CA GLU A 212 1.35 -4.37 12.34
C GLU A 212 1.95 -3.01 11.97
N ARG A 213 3.20 -2.98 11.55
CA ARG A 213 3.80 -1.74 11.02
C ARG A 213 3.04 -1.19 9.83
N GLY A 214 2.65 -2.06 8.88
CA GLY A 214 1.79 -1.69 7.77
C GLY A 214 0.44 -1.11 8.22
N ASN A 215 -0.17 -1.65 9.28
CA ASN A 215 -1.41 -1.12 9.85
C ASN A 215 -1.22 0.30 10.39
N VAL A 216 -0.10 0.60 11.06
CA VAL A 216 0.24 1.94 11.54
C VAL A 216 0.32 2.93 10.38
N TYR A 217 1.04 2.59 9.31
CA TYR A 217 1.12 3.43 8.11
C TYR A 217 -0.25 3.62 7.45
N TYR A 218 -1.05 2.56 7.36
CA TYR A 218 -2.40 2.66 6.81
C TYR A 218 -3.28 3.65 7.59
N GLN A 219 -3.23 3.62 8.92
CA GLN A 219 -3.97 4.53 9.77
C GLN A 219 -3.52 5.99 9.63
N ARG A 220 -2.25 6.22 9.36
CA ARG A 220 -1.69 7.55 9.07
C ARG A 220 -2.02 8.07 7.66
N GLY A 221 -2.63 7.22 6.80
CA GLY A 221 -2.86 7.57 5.38
C GLY A 221 -1.64 7.38 4.48
N GLU A 222 -0.56 6.86 5.00
CA GLU A 222 0.71 6.59 4.29
C GLU A 222 0.64 5.24 3.56
N TYR A 223 -0.29 5.14 2.60
CA TYR A 223 -0.67 3.86 1.98
C TYR A 223 0.47 3.19 1.21
N ALA A 224 1.40 3.95 0.63
CA ALA A 224 2.55 3.40 -0.07
C ALA A 224 3.50 2.66 0.89
N PHE A 225 3.78 3.24 2.06
CA PHE A 225 4.56 2.59 3.11
C PHE A 225 3.84 1.39 3.71
N ALA A 226 2.51 1.47 3.85
CA ALA A 226 1.70 0.33 4.28
C ALA A 226 1.84 -0.85 3.31
N VAL A 227 1.75 -0.62 1.99
CA VAL A 227 1.93 -1.66 0.96
C VAL A 227 3.33 -2.27 1.04
N ASN A 228 4.37 -1.45 1.25
CA ASN A 228 5.74 -1.94 1.42
C ASN A 228 5.85 -2.88 2.64
N SER A 229 5.39 -2.44 3.80
CA SER A 229 5.45 -3.25 5.03
C SER A 229 4.65 -4.56 4.91
N TYR A 230 3.46 -4.53 4.32
CA TYR A 230 2.70 -5.76 4.03
C TYR A 230 3.42 -6.66 3.01
N GLY A 231 4.11 -6.07 2.01
CA GLY A 231 4.92 -6.80 1.05
C GLY A 231 6.07 -7.55 1.71
N ILE A 232 6.79 -6.91 2.63
CA ILE A 232 7.86 -7.55 3.42
C ILE A 232 7.28 -8.68 4.28
N ALA A 233 6.13 -8.45 4.96
CA ALA A 233 5.45 -9.49 5.72
C ALA A 233 5.11 -10.71 4.85
N LEU A 234 4.60 -10.50 3.64
CA LEU A 234 4.29 -11.57 2.69
C LEU A 234 5.56 -12.33 2.26
N GLN A 235 6.64 -11.62 1.95
CA GLN A 235 7.92 -12.22 1.60
C GLN A 235 8.42 -13.13 2.73
N VAL A 236 8.28 -12.72 3.99
CA VAL A 236 8.61 -13.55 5.16
C VAL A 236 7.74 -14.80 5.21
N THR A 237 6.43 -14.70 4.93
CA THR A 237 5.52 -15.87 4.94
C THR A 237 5.76 -16.82 3.78
N GLU A 238 6.28 -16.37 2.65
CA GLU A 238 6.43 -17.11 1.40
C GLU A 238 7.84 -17.65 1.18
N SER A 239 8.83 -17.19 1.96
CA SER A 239 10.21 -17.66 1.84
C SER A 239 10.31 -19.15 2.14
N SER A 240 11.22 -19.84 1.45
CA SER A 240 11.55 -21.24 1.73
C SER A 240 11.99 -21.41 3.17
N SER A 241 11.80 -22.61 3.74
CA SER A 241 12.25 -22.95 5.09
C SER A 241 13.08 -24.22 5.04
N LYS A 242 14.20 -24.20 5.74
CA LYS A 242 15.01 -25.40 6.03
C LYS A 242 14.62 -26.05 7.36
N VAL A 243 13.69 -25.43 8.09
CA VAL A 243 13.17 -25.91 9.37
C VAL A 243 11.80 -26.52 9.15
N ASP A 244 11.58 -27.69 9.75
CA ASP A 244 10.28 -28.37 9.70
C ASP A 244 9.19 -27.51 10.37
N ILE A 245 8.03 -27.49 9.76
CA ILE A 245 6.86 -26.76 10.23
C ILE A 245 5.72 -27.73 10.54
N SER A 246 5.06 -27.57 11.67
CA SER A 246 3.88 -28.34 12.01
C SER A 246 2.64 -27.82 11.26
N ALA A 247 1.61 -28.65 11.11
CA ALA A 247 0.37 -28.24 10.46
C ALA A 247 -0.34 -27.07 11.18
N GLN A 248 -0.15 -26.92 12.48
CA GLN A 248 -0.69 -25.79 13.24
C GLN A 248 0.06 -24.50 12.90
N GLU A 249 1.40 -24.53 12.91
CA GLU A 249 2.23 -23.37 12.58
C GLU A 249 2.05 -22.96 11.12
N GLU A 250 1.86 -23.92 10.20
CA GLU A 250 1.52 -23.62 8.80
C GLU A 250 0.18 -22.88 8.69
N ALA A 251 -0.82 -23.30 9.47
CA ALA A 251 -2.13 -22.63 9.52
C ALA A 251 -2.01 -21.21 10.10
N GLU A 252 -1.20 -21.01 11.14
CA GLU A 252 -0.95 -19.69 11.73
C GLU A 252 -0.20 -18.77 10.74
N LEU A 253 0.80 -19.28 10.03
CA LEU A 253 1.53 -18.54 9.00
C LEU A 253 0.61 -18.14 7.85
N LEU A 254 -0.28 -19.06 7.43
CA LEU A 254 -1.29 -18.78 6.41
C LEU A 254 -2.28 -17.70 6.87
N ASP A 255 -2.68 -17.70 8.14
CA ASP A 255 -3.57 -16.69 8.71
C ASP A 255 -2.93 -15.29 8.63
N VAL A 256 -1.66 -15.17 9.02
CA VAL A 256 -0.90 -13.91 8.87
C VAL A 256 -0.82 -13.49 7.40
N LYS A 257 -0.53 -14.42 6.49
CA LYS A 257 -0.49 -14.16 5.04
C LYS A 257 -1.81 -13.59 4.54
N VAL A 258 -2.94 -14.22 4.89
CA VAL A 258 -4.28 -13.77 4.49
C VAL A 258 -4.59 -12.38 5.04
N LYS A 259 -4.24 -12.11 6.31
CA LYS A 259 -4.38 -10.78 6.91
C LYS A 259 -3.56 -9.72 6.16
N CYS A 260 -2.31 -10.02 5.84
CA CYS A 260 -1.44 -9.13 5.06
C CYS A 260 -2.03 -8.82 3.67
N LEU A 261 -2.45 -9.84 2.92
CA LEU A 261 -3.05 -9.68 1.60
C LEU A 261 -4.33 -8.84 1.65
N ASN A 262 -5.21 -9.09 2.63
CA ASN A 262 -6.41 -8.30 2.83
C ASN A 262 -6.08 -6.82 3.10
N ASN A 263 -5.14 -6.54 3.99
CA ASN A 263 -4.78 -5.17 4.35
C ASN A 263 -4.05 -4.47 3.20
N MET A 264 -3.18 -5.20 2.49
CA MET A 264 -2.51 -4.70 1.29
C MET A 264 -3.52 -4.32 0.19
N ALA A 265 -4.55 -5.15 -0.05
CA ALA A 265 -5.62 -4.83 -0.99
C ALA A 265 -6.36 -3.54 -0.62
N ALA A 266 -6.57 -3.29 0.67
CA ALA A 266 -7.19 -2.04 1.15
C ALA A 266 -6.29 -0.83 0.88
N ALA A 267 -4.98 -0.93 1.13
CA ALA A 267 -4.01 0.14 0.87
C ALA A 267 -3.86 0.40 -0.64
N GLN A 268 -3.78 -0.64 -1.45
CA GLN A 268 -3.72 -0.55 -2.91
C GLN A 268 -4.98 0.12 -3.51
N LEU A 269 -6.17 -0.16 -2.95
CA LEU A 269 -7.41 0.54 -3.32
C LEU A 269 -7.36 2.04 -3.01
N LYS A 270 -6.72 2.43 -1.91
CA LYS A 270 -6.53 3.84 -1.55
C LYS A 270 -5.56 4.57 -2.49
N LEU A 271 -4.61 3.85 -3.06
CA LEU A 271 -3.64 4.34 -4.05
C LEU A 271 -4.17 4.26 -5.50
N ASP A 272 -5.42 3.82 -5.71
CA ASP A 272 -6.00 3.56 -7.03
C ASP A 272 -5.22 2.49 -7.86
N HIS A 273 -4.47 1.64 -7.18
CA HIS A 273 -3.74 0.53 -7.80
C HIS A 273 -4.68 -0.68 -7.99
N LEU A 274 -5.68 -0.54 -8.87
CA LEU A 274 -6.80 -1.46 -9.00
C LEU A 274 -6.38 -2.89 -9.34
N GLU A 275 -5.47 -3.06 -10.32
CA GLU A 275 -4.97 -4.37 -10.72
C GLU A 275 -4.21 -5.10 -9.59
N ALA A 276 -3.41 -4.37 -8.82
CA ALA A 276 -2.71 -4.94 -7.68
C ALA A 276 -3.70 -5.35 -6.58
N ALA A 277 -4.68 -4.50 -6.28
CA ALA A 277 -5.73 -4.80 -5.31
C ALA A 277 -6.56 -6.03 -5.71
N LEU A 278 -6.86 -6.17 -7.01
CA LEU A 278 -7.57 -7.34 -7.53
C LEU A 278 -6.76 -8.62 -7.31
N ARG A 279 -5.46 -8.61 -7.67
CA ARG A 279 -4.57 -9.75 -7.43
C ARG A 279 -4.51 -10.14 -5.95
N SER A 280 -4.36 -9.16 -5.05
CA SER A 280 -4.34 -9.41 -3.61
C SER A 280 -5.64 -10.04 -3.11
N CYS A 281 -6.81 -9.56 -3.57
CA CYS A 281 -8.10 -10.15 -3.22
C CYS A 281 -8.26 -11.58 -3.77
N VAL A 282 -7.84 -11.83 -5.01
CA VAL A 282 -7.90 -13.17 -5.62
C VAL A 282 -7.01 -14.15 -4.86
N SER A 283 -5.81 -13.73 -4.45
CA SER A 283 -4.90 -14.54 -3.62
C SER A 283 -5.53 -14.92 -2.28
N VAL A 284 -6.24 -13.99 -1.61
CA VAL A 284 -6.99 -14.31 -0.38
C VAL A 284 -8.07 -15.36 -0.66
N LEU A 285 -8.87 -15.16 -1.72
CA LEU A 285 -9.99 -16.04 -2.05
C LEU A 285 -9.54 -17.44 -2.51
N ALA A 286 -8.30 -17.58 -2.98
CA ALA A 286 -7.72 -18.89 -3.29
C ALA A 286 -7.50 -19.74 -2.02
N HIS A 287 -7.19 -19.10 -0.88
CA HIS A 287 -7.00 -19.77 0.41
C HIS A 287 -8.30 -19.81 1.22
N GLN A 288 -9.10 -18.75 1.17
CA GLN A 288 -10.33 -18.56 1.93
C GLN A 288 -11.45 -18.07 1.00
N PRO A 289 -12.17 -18.96 0.29
CA PRO A 289 -13.21 -18.58 -0.68
C PRO A 289 -14.35 -17.74 -0.07
N ASP A 290 -14.61 -17.93 1.24
CA ASP A 290 -15.68 -17.25 1.98
C ASP A 290 -15.18 -16.01 2.75
N ASN A 291 -14.00 -15.47 2.41
CA ASN A 291 -13.50 -14.27 3.08
C ASN A 291 -14.29 -13.03 2.65
N VAL A 292 -15.18 -12.56 3.53
CA VAL A 292 -16.09 -11.43 3.26
C VAL A 292 -15.34 -10.15 2.90
N LYS A 293 -14.22 -9.85 3.57
CA LYS A 293 -13.42 -8.66 3.31
C LYS A 293 -12.83 -8.67 1.90
N ALA A 294 -12.33 -9.84 1.47
CA ALA A 294 -11.76 -10.00 0.12
C ALA A 294 -12.86 -9.93 -0.96
N LEU A 295 -14.01 -10.59 -0.77
CA LEU A 295 -15.15 -10.51 -1.68
C LEU A 295 -15.65 -9.07 -1.83
N PHE A 296 -15.77 -8.34 -0.72
CA PHE A 296 -16.21 -6.95 -0.72
C PHE A 296 -15.21 -6.05 -1.46
N ARG A 297 -13.91 -6.16 -1.16
CA ARG A 297 -12.88 -5.35 -1.83
C ARG A 297 -12.76 -5.69 -3.31
N LYS A 298 -12.80 -6.98 -3.66
CA LYS A 298 -12.83 -7.43 -5.07
C LYS A 298 -14.02 -6.83 -5.81
N GLY A 299 -15.22 -6.87 -5.22
CA GLY A 299 -16.40 -6.25 -5.81
C GLY A 299 -16.25 -4.73 -6.00
N LYS A 300 -15.61 -4.02 -5.05
CA LYS A 300 -15.29 -2.59 -5.22
C LYS A 300 -14.31 -2.33 -6.36
N VAL A 301 -13.23 -3.11 -6.46
CA VAL A 301 -12.24 -3.00 -7.53
C VAL A 301 -12.91 -3.19 -8.89
N LEU A 302 -13.66 -4.28 -9.05
CA LEU A 302 -14.38 -4.59 -10.29
C LEU A 302 -15.37 -3.48 -10.67
N ALA A 303 -16.05 -2.91 -9.67
CA ALA A 303 -16.96 -1.77 -9.89
C ALA A 303 -16.25 -0.51 -10.39
N LEU A 304 -15.02 -0.25 -9.94
CA LEU A 304 -14.18 0.85 -10.40
C LEU A 304 -13.66 0.59 -11.81
N GLN A 305 -13.41 -0.66 -12.17
CA GLN A 305 -13.01 -1.07 -13.52
C GLN A 305 -14.17 -1.13 -14.53
N GLY A 306 -15.42 -0.96 -14.06
CA GLY A 306 -16.62 -1.02 -14.92
C GLY A 306 -17.22 -2.41 -15.05
N GLU A 307 -16.63 -3.43 -14.44
CA GLU A 307 -17.07 -4.82 -14.46
C GLU A 307 -18.26 -5.06 -13.51
N TYR A 308 -19.35 -4.34 -13.74
CA TYR A 308 -20.49 -4.27 -12.82
C TYR A 308 -21.14 -5.63 -12.55
N THR A 309 -21.20 -6.51 -13.56
CA THR A 309 -21.87 -7.82 -13.43
C THR A 309 -21.13 -8.70 -12.44
N GLU A 310 -19.80 -8.78 -12.54
CA GLU A 310 -18.97 -9.57 -11.64
C GLU A 310 -18.93 -8.95 -10.26
N ALA A 311 -18.80 -7.63 -10.16
CA ALA A 311 -18.85 -6.89 -8.92
C ALA A 311 -20.13 -7.17 -8.13
N ILE A 312 -21.30 -7.14 -8.78
CA ILE A 312 -22.59 -7.47 -8.16
C ILE A 312 -22.61 -8.92 -7.68
N ARG A 313 -22.03 -9.85 -8.43
CA ARG A 313 -21.96 -11.26 -8.03
C ARG A 313 -21.14 -11.43 -6.74
N ASP A 314 -19.96 -10.82 -6.68
CA ASP A 314 -19.07 -10.95 -5.51
C ASP A 314 -19.66 -10.26 -4.28
N LEU A 315 -20.25 -9.07 -4.42
CA LEU A 315 -20.96 -8.40 -3.31
C LEU A 315 -22.19 -9.19 -2.83
N LYS A 316 -22.92 -9.87 -3.71
CA LYS A 316 -24.01 -10.76 -3.30
C LYS A 316 -23.49 -11.98 -2.54
N SER A 317 -22.31 -12.51 -2.92
CA SER A 317 -21.67 -13.60 -2.18
C SER A 317 -21.25 -13.15 -0.78
N ALA A 318 -20.61 -11.97 -0.67
CA ALA A 318 -20.28 -11.35 0.61
C ALA A 318 -21.52 -11.13 1.49
N LEU A 319 -22.63 -10.67 0.89
CA LEU A 319 -23.89 -10.43 1.61
C LEU A 319 -24.56 -11.72 2.10
N LYS A 320 -24.39 -12.84 1.40
CA LYS A 320 -24.89 -14.16 1.87
C LYS A 320 -24.17 -14.59 3.14
N LEU A 321 -22.89 -14.27 3.28
CA LEU A 321 -22.06 -14.59 4.45
C LEU A 321 -22.37 -13.64 5.61
N GLU A 322 -22.56 -12.36 5.32
CA GLU A 322 -22.92 -11.33 6.33
C GLU A 322 -24.19 -10.57 5.94
N PRO A 323 -25.39 -11.14 6.15
CA PRO A 323 -26.64 -10.52 5.69
C PRO A 323 -26.99 -9.18 6.35
N SER A 324 -26.46 -8.90 7.54
CA SER A 324 -26.72 -7.66 8.29
C SER A 324 -25.71 -6.55 8.02
N ASN A 325 -24.71 -6.77 7.18
CA ASN A 325 -23.64 -5.80 6.93
C ASN A 325 -24.15 -4.63 6.08
N LYS A 326 -24.40 -3.49 6.74
CA LYS A 326 -24.92 -2.26 6.11
C LYS A 326 -24.02 -1.70 5.01
N THR A 327 -22.70 -1.85 5.15
CA THR A 327 -21.71 -1.36 4.18
C THR A 327 -21.84 -2.13 2.86
N ILE A 328 -21.97 -3.46 2.92
CA ILE A 328 -22.17 -4.31 1.73
C ILE A 328 -23.49 -3.98 1.05
N HIS A 329 -24.58 -3.82 1.83
CA HIS A 329 -25.90 -3.41 1.31
C HIS A 329 -25.83 -2.07 0.56
N ALA A 330 -25.20 -1.07 1.15
CA ALA A 330 -25.07 0.25 0.55
C ALA A 330 -24.31 0.21 -0.77
N GLU A 331 -23.15 -0.47 -0.78
CA GLU A 331 -22.33 -0.58 -1.99
C GLU A 331 -23.03 -1.37 -3.09
N LEU A 332 -23.71 -2.48 -2.75
CA LEU A 332 -24.48 -3.27 -3.70
C LEU A 332 -25.63 -2.44 -4.32
N SER A 333 -26.36 -1.67 -3.51
CA SER A 333 -27.46 -0.84 -3.97
C SER A 333 -26.96 0.26 -4.94
N LYS A 334 -25.84 0.93 -4.58
CA LYS A 334 -25.19 1.93 -5.44
C LYS A 334 -24.75 1.31 -6.77
N LEU A 335 -24.18 0.11 -6.72
CA LEU A 335 -23.67 -0.57 -7.91
C LEU A 335 -24.77 -1.05 -8.84
N VAL A 336 -25.85 -1.60 -8.30
CA VAL A 336 -27.02 -2.02 -9.09
C VAL A 336 -27.62 -0.82 -9.84
N LYS A 337 -27.71 0.35 -9.19
CA LYS A 337 -28.16 1.59 -9.84
C LYS A 337 -27.23 2.00 -10.99
N LYS A 338 -25.91 2.07 -10.75
CA LYS A 338 -24.92 2.38 -11.79
C LYS A 338 -24.96 1.40 -12.97
N HIS A 339 -25.09 0.09 -12.69
CA HIS A 339 -25.20 -0.93 -13.73
C HIS A 339 -26.45 -0.74 -14.61
N SER A 340 -27.60 -0.41 -14.00
CA SER A 340 -28.83 -0.13 -14.72
C SER A 340 -28.70 1.11 -15.61
N GLU A 341 -28.08 2.18 -15.10
CA GLU A 341 -27.81 3.43 -15.85
C GLU A 341 -26.87 3.17 -17.03
N HIS A 342 -25.77 2.43 -16.81
CA HIS A 342 -24.82 2.08 -17.85
C HIS A 342 -25.46 1.25 -18.96
N LYS A 343 -26.25 0.24 -18.61
CA LYS A 343 -26.98 -0.60 -19.57
C LYS A 343 -28.01 0.20 -20.38
N GLY A 344 -28.69 1.15 -19.73
CA GLY A 344 -29.61 2.05 -20.40
C GLY A 344 -28.91 2.97 -21.39
N ALA A 345 -27.77 3.54 -21.01
CA ALA A 345 -26.95 4.40 -21.88
C ALA A 345 -26.40 3.62 -23.09
N GLU A 346 -25.93 2.39 -22.85
CA GLU A 346 -25.44 1.50 -23.90
C GLU A 346 -26.53 1.15 -24.90
N GLN A 347 -27.72 0.78 -24.42
CA GLN A 347 -28.88 0.53 -25.28
C GLN A 347 -29.30 1.78 -26.08
N ALA A 348 -29.28 2.96 -25.46
CA ALA A 348 -29.58 4.22 -26.16
C ALA A 348 -28.55 4.53 -27.25
N MET A 349 -27.26 4.26 -26.99
CA MET A 349 -26.18 4.41 -27.96
C MET A 349 -26.34 3.44 -29.14
N TYR A 350 -26.60 2.16 -28.89
CA TYR A 350 -26.88 1.18 -29.94
C TYR A 350 -28.09 1.57 -30.78
N LYS A 351 -29.18 2.05 -30.16
CA LYS A 351 -30.36 2.54 -30.85
C LYS A 351 -30.02 3.74 -31.74
N LYS A 352 -29.16 4.64 -31.29
CA LYS A 352 -28.70 5.79 -32.08
C LYS A 352 -27.81 5.39 -33.24
N MET A 353 -26.93 4.41 -33.07
CA MET A 353 -25.99 3.92 -34.09
C MET A 353 -26.68 3.06 -35.17
N LEU A 354 -27.62 2.21 -34.78
CA LEU A 354 -28.33 1.33 -35.70
C LEU A 354 -29.54 2.01 -36.41
N GLY A 355 -29.83 3.27 -36.06
CA GLY A 355 -31.05 3.97 -36.52
C GLY A 355 -32.30 3.35 -35.88
N ASN A 356 -33.37 4.16 -35.76
CA ASN A 356 -34.68 3.57 -35.46
C ASN A 356 -35.01 2.61 -36.58
N PRO A 357 -35.35 1.34 -36.33
CA PRO A 357 -35.99 0.55 -37.35
C PRO A 357 -37.20 1.36 -37.84
N SER A 358 -37.15 1.79 -39.11
CA SER A 358 -38.25 2.52 -39.72
C SER A 358 -39.55 1.80 -39.35
N PRO A 359 -40.58 2.48 -38.88
CA PRO A 359 -41.87 1.84 -38.66
C PRO A 359 -42.23 1.18 -39.97
N ALA A 360 -42.39 -0.12 -39.94
CA ALA A 360 -42.78 -0.89 -41.12
C ALA A 360 -43.99 -0.22 -41.72
N ILE A 361 -43.86 0.26 -42.94
CA ILE A 361 -44.95 0.84 -43.73
C ILE A 361 -46.11 -0.18 -43.64
N PRO A 362 -47.32 0.23 -43.19
CA PRO A 362 -48.43 -0.69 -43.09
C PRO A 362 -48.78 -1.18 -44.50
N GLN A 363 -48.34 -2.39 -44.85
CA GLN A 363 -48.84 -3.05 -46.04
C GLN A 363 -50.32 -3.31 -45.86
N LYS A 364 -51.12 -2.65 -46.66
CA LYS A 364 -52.55 -2.82 -46.79
C LYS A 364 -52.88 -4.30 -46.96
N HIS A 365 -53.58 -4.84 -46.01
CA HIS A 365 -54.11 -6.17 -46.02
C HIS A 365 -54.83 -6.54 -47.29
N ARG A 366 -54.39 -7.58 -47.96
CA ARG A 366 -55.24 -8.35 -48.88
C ARG A 366 -55.11 -9.81 -48.52
N GLY A 367 -56.18 -10.40 -48.03
CA GLY A 367 -56.41 -11.83 -48.06
C GLY A 367 -56.12 -12.60 -46.77
N LYS A 368 -57.17 -12.96 -46.09
CA LYS A 368 -57.22 -13.92 -45.00
C LYS A 368 -56.65 -15.27 -45.44
N SER A 369 -55.62 -15.77 -44.77
CA SER A 369 -55.55 -17.23 -44.50
C SER A 369 -55.07 -17.38 -43.07
N SER A 370 -56.03 -17.81 -42.25
CA SER A 370 -55.82 -18.18 -40.85
C SER A 370 -55.05 -19.50 -40.79
N TRP A 371 -53.74 -19.39 -40.54
CA TRP A 371 -53.00 -20.57 -40.10
C TRP A 371 -52.37 -20.24 -38.74
N SER A 372 -53.16 -20.40 -37.70
CA SER A 372 -52.71 -20.37 -36.34
C SER A 372 -52.01 -21.68 -36.03
N VAL A 373 -50.71 -21.75 -36.21
CA VAL A 373 -49.94 -22.87 -35.66
C VAL A 373 -49.88 -22.67 -34.16
N SER A 374 -50.60 -23.51 -33.47
CA SER A 374 -50.65 -23.52 -32.01
C SER A 374 -49.22 -23.72 -31.46
N TRP A 375 -48.81 -22.84 -30.56
CA TRP A 375 -47.50 -22.91 -29.88
C TRP A 375 -47.19 -24.27 -29.28
N LYS A 376 -48.21 -25.05 -28.93
CA LYS A 376 -48.06 -26.42 -28.47
C LYS A 376 -47.37 -27.37 -29.48
N TRP A 377 -47.40 -27.05 -30.78
CA TRP A 377 -46.68 -27.82 -31.83
C TRP A 377 -45.19 -27.51 -31.89
N LEU A 378 -44.77 -26.31 -31.55
CA LEU A 378 -43.35 -25.91 -31.50
C LEU A 378 -42.61 -26.68 -30.39
N PHE A 379 -43.22 -26.89 -29.23
CA PHE A 379 -42.60 -27.69 -28.18
C PHE A 379 -42.59 -29.19 -28.47
N GLY A 380 -43.50 -29.71 -29.30
CA GLY A 380 -43.52 -31.10 -29.71
C GLY A 380 -42.36 -31.41 -30.68
N ALA A 381 -42.03 -30.51 -31.60
CA ALA A 381 -40.98 -30.70 -32.58
C ALA A 381 -39.57 -30.71 -31.99
N THR A 382 -39.32 -29.88 -30.97
CA THR A 382 -38.04 -29.85 -30.23
C THR A 382 -37.83 -31.09 -29.35
N ALA A 383 -38.92 -31.66 -28.76
CA ALA A 383 -38.81 -32.89 -27.98
C ALA A 383 -38.47 -34.12 -28.86
N VAL A 384 -38.98 -34.20 -30.08
CA VAL A 384 -38.66 -35.29 -31.03
C VAL A 384 -37.22 -35.18 -31.55
N ALA A 385 -36.70 -33.97 -31.79
CA ALA A 385 -35.33 -33.77 -32.21
C ALA A 385 -34.30 -34.17 -31.13
N ILE A 386 -34.59 -33.83 -29.87
CA ILE A 386 -33.71 -34.17 -28.72
C ILE A 386 -33.78 -35.68 -28.43
N GLY A 387 -34.97 -36.29 -28.50
CA GLY A 387 -35.16 -37.74 -28.30
C GLY A 387 -34.46 -38.56 -29.39
N GLY A 388 -34.45 -38.10 -30.66
CA GLY A 388 -33.80 -38.79 -31.78
C GLY A 388 -32.28 -38.81 -31.67
N VAL A 389 -31.67 -37.72 -31.16
CA VAL A 389 -30.23 -37.66 -30.94
C VAL A 389 -29.79 -38.55 -29.78
N ALA A 390 -30.58 -38.61 -28.69
CA ALA A 390 -30.29 -39.49 -27.56
C ALA A 390 -30.37 -40.98 -27.94
N LEU A 391 -31.32 -41.35 -28.78
CA LEU A 391 -31.47 -42.74 -29.24
C LEU A 391 -30.33 -43.18 -30.17
N SER A 392 -29.84 -42.28 -31.04
CA SER A 392 -28.73 -42.58 -31.93
C SER A 392 -27.39 -42.73 -31.17
N VAL A 393 -27.18 -41.98 -30.08
CA VAL A 393 -25.98 -42.11 -29.24
C VAL A 393 -26.00 -43.46 -28.48
N VAL A 394 -27.16 -43.89 -27.98
CA VAL A 394 -27.30 -45.17 -27.25
C VAL A 394 -27.09 -46.36 -28.23
N ILE A 395 -27.52 -46.27 -29.48
CA ILE A 395 -27.31 -47.34 -30.48
C ILE A 395 -25.84 -47.39 -30.91
N ALA A 396 -25.16 -46.24 -31.03
CA ALA A 396 -23.75 -46.19 -31.38
C ALA A 396 -22.79 -46.68 -30.26
N ALA A 397 -23.24 -46.66 -29.01
CA ALA A 397 -22.47 -47.15 -27.85
C ALA A 397 -22.67 -48.65 -27.58
N ARG A 398 -23.49 -49.35 -28.37
CA ARG A 398 -23.82 -50.76 -28.18
C ARG A 398 -23.32 -51.69 -29.28
N ASN A 399 -22.62 -51.13 -30.28
CA ASN A 399 -21.81 -51.84 -31.26
C ASN A 399 -20.31 -51.47 -31.03
#